data_e1bc3219014b99bb5756c55df0d1a047
#
_entry.id   e1bc3219014b99bb5756c55df0d1a047
#
_cell.length_a   1.000
_cell.length_b   1.000
_cell.length_c   1.000
_cell.angle_alpha   90.00
_cell.angle_beta   90.00
_cell.angle_gamma   90.00
#
_symmetry.space_group_name_H-M   'P 1'
#
loop_
_entity.id
_entity.type
_entity.pdbx_description
1 polymer ?
#
loop_
_entity_poly.entity_id
_entity_poly.type
_entity_poly.pdbx_seq_one_letter_code
_entity_poly.pdbx_strand_id
1 'polypeptide(L)'
;MAGKRYKHGKRGVGRFVQLPEWVQVTEAWATMPPGPRALYIELKRRFNGMNNGDIYLSHRDAAAALAVHRNTVGPWFKALEERGFIYLTQAPHLGPSGIGQASVWGLDEEATPDGKPARKSFAKFRTPAQNQCMAVTKNRTAPHDR
;
A
#
# COMPACT_ATOMS: atom_id res chain seq x y z
N MET A 1 -37.20 38.16 -12.97
CA MET A 1 -36.68 37.42 -11.79
C MET A 1 -35.96 36.18 -12.27
N ALA A 2 -34.66 36.13 -12.14
CA ALA A 2 -33.88 34.97 -12.50
C ALA A 2 -34.07 33.88 -11.42
N GLY A 3 -34.77 32.80 -11.77
CA GLY A 3 -34.95 31.65 -10.90
C GLY A 3 -33.60 31.05 -10.53
N LYS A 4 -33.28 30.95 -9.24
CA LYS A 4 -32.15 30.20 -8.74
C LYS A 4 -32.26 28.77 -9.27
N ARG A 5 -31.43 28.40 -10.24
CA ARG A 5 -31.25 27.01 -10.63
C ARG A 5 -30.78 26.23 -9.39
N TYR A 6 -31.70 25.41 -8.87
CA TYR A 6 -31.33 24.43 -7.85
C TYR A 6 -30.28 23.50 -8.44
N LYS A 7 -29.02 23.72 -8.05
CA LYS A 7 -27.97 22.75 -8.35
C LYS A 7 -28.33 21.49 -7.57
N HIS A 8 -28.87 20.48 -8.26
CA HIS A 8 -28.89 19.13 -7.72
C HIS A 8 -27.45 18.83 -7.30
N GLY A 9 -27.20 18.88 -5.99
CA GLY A 9 -25.95 18.37 -5.44
C GLY A 9 -25.80 16.96 -5.99
N LYS A 10 -24.72 16.69 -6.71
CA LYS A 10 -24.38 15.33 -7.10
C LYS A 10 -24.45 14.53 -5.81
N ARG A 11 -25.43 13.62 -5.71
CA ARG A 11 -25.42 12.61 -4.64
C ARG A 11 -24.05 11.96 -4.76
N GLY A 12 -23.15 12.28 -3.85
CA GLY A 12 -21.81 11.75 -3.88
C GLY A 12 -21.90 10.23 -3.92
N VAL A 13 -21.27 9.63 -4.89
CA VAL A 13 -21.02 8.19 -4.85
C VAL A 13 -20.48 7.93 -3.45
N GLY A 14 -21.07 6.99 -2.72
CA GLY A 14 -20.63 6.64 -1.38
C GLY A 14 -19.12 6.41 -1.35
N ARG A 15 -18.48 6.52 -0.19
CA ARG A 15 -17.06 6.30 -0.04
C ARG A 15 -16.66 4.94 -0.65
N PHE A 16 -15.66 4.94 -1.50
CA PHE A 16 -15.14 3.73 -2.15
C PHE A 16 -13.62 3.65 -1.99
N VAL A 17 -13.09 2.44 -2.11
CA VAL A 17 -11.66 2.19 -2.16
C VAL A 17 -11.25 2.01 -3.61
N GLN A 18 -10.33 2.85 -4.07
CA GLN A 18 -9.81 2.78 -5.41
C GLN A 18 -8.58 1.86 -5.45
N LEU A 19 -8.62 0.84 -6.30
CA LEU A 19 -7.50 -0.03 -6.58
C LEU A 19 -7.25 -0.02 -8.10
N PRO A 20 -6.30 0.81 -8.57
CA PRO A 20 -6.06 0.98 -9.99
C PRO A 20 -5.63 -0.31 -10.67
N GLU A 21 -6.06 -0.51 -11.92
CA GLU A 21 -5.67 -1.67 -12.72
C GLU A 21 -4.15 -1.79 -12.87
N TRP A 22 -3.46 -0.69 -13.10
CA TRP A 22 -2.01 -0.69 -13.25
C TRP A 22 -1.25 -1.19 -12.01
N VAL A 23 -1.83 -1.07 -10.81
CA VAL A 23 -1.29 -1.67 -9.57
C VAL A 23 -1.46 -3.17 -9.60
N GLN A 24 -2.64 -3.64 -10.00
CA GLN A 24 -3.01 -5.05 -9.98
C GLN A 24 -2.22 -5.89 -10.98
N VAL A 25 -1.79 -5.32 -12.09
CA VAL A 25 -0.98 -6.02 -13.10
C VAL A 25 0.52 -6.03 -12.76
N THR A 26 0.96 -5.34 -11.71
CA THR A 26 2.36 -5.42 -11.27
C THR A 26 2.70 -6.82 -10.78
N GLU A 27 3.94 -7.24 -10.94
CA GLU A 27 4.39 -8.53 -10.40
C GLU A 27 4.27 -8.59 -8.88
N ALA A 28 4.53 -7.48 -8.21
CA ALA A 28 4.39 -7.37 -6.77
C ALA A 28 2.98 -7.72 -6.28
N TRP A 29 1.95 -7.29 -7.01
CA TRP A 29 0.56 -7.62 -6.68
C TRP A 29 0.16 -9.00 -7.16
N ALA A 30 0.46 -9.34 -8.42
CA ALA A 30 0.02 -10.59 -9.05
C ALA A 30 0.55 -11.83 -8.33
N THR A 31 1.76 -11.77 -7.75
CA THR A 31 2.38 -12.87 -7.01
C THR A 31 2.11 -12.82 -5.50
N MET A 32 1.36 -11.84 -5.03
CA MET A 32 1.06 -11.67 -3.61
C MET A 32 -0.10 -12.57 -3.18
N PRO A 33 -0.01 -13.25 -2.02
CA PRO A 33 -1.12 -14.02 -1.47
C PRO A 33 -2.36 -13.17 -1.16
N PRO A 34 -3.56 -13.76 -1.05
CA PRO A 34 -4.80 -13.03 -0.76
C PRO A 34 -4.79 -12.25 0.58
N GLY A 35 -4.13 -12.77 1.62
CA GLY A 35 -4.09 -12.14 2.93
C GLY A 35 -3.49 -10.74 2.92
N PRO A 36 -2.27 -10.55 2.44
CA PRO A 36 -1.68 -9.23 2.27
C PRO A 36 -2.49 -8.29 1.36
N ARG A 37 -3.14 -8.81 0.31
CA ARG A 37 -4.04 -8.01 -0.53
C ARG A 37 -5.21 -7.45 0.25
N ALA A 38 -5.84 -8.28 1.09
CA ALA A 38 -6.95 -7.85 1.95
C ALA A 38 -6.48 -6.78 2.94
N LEU A 39 -5.30 -6.94 3.54
CA LEU A 39 -4.70 -5.95 4.44
C LEU A 39 -4.43 -4.62 3.73
N TYR A 40 -3.95 -4.65 2.50
CA TYR A 40 -3.72 -3.44 1.70
C TYR A 40 -5.02 -2.66 1.45
N ILE A 41 -6.09 -3.36 1.12
CA ILE A 41 -7.43 -2.75 0.95
C ILE A 41 -7.90 -2.12 2.26
N GLU A 42 -7.65 -2.73 3.40
CA GLU A 42 -8.01 -2.17 4.71
C GLU A 42 -7.21 -0.91 5.02
N LEU A 43 -5.93 -0.86 4.68
CA LEU A 43 -5.11 0.35 4.77
C LEU A 43 -5.64 1.47 3.85
N LYS A 44 -5.98 1.14 2.63
CA LYS A 44 -6.57 2.11 1.69
C LYS A 44 -7.94 2.62 2.13
N ARG A 45 -8.72 1.82 2.85
CA ARG A 45 -9.97 2.28 3.48
C ARG A 45 -9.74 3.40 4.49
N ARG A 46 -8.62 3.37 5.20
CA ARG A 46 -8.25 4.38 6.21
C ARG A 46 -7.61 5.61 5.60
N PHE A 47 -7.15 5.53 4.37
CA PHE A 47 -6.63 6.67 3.62
C PHE A 47 -7.77 7.60 3.18
N ASN A 48 -7.63 8.89 3.48
CA ASN A 48 -8.65 9.91 3.18
C ASN A 48 -8.25 10.92 2.11
N GLY A 49 -7.10 10.71 1.46
CA GLY A 49 -6.51 11.62 0.48
C GLY A 49 -5.51 12.61 1.04
N MET A 50 -5.49 12.83 2.36
CA MET A 50 -4.65 13.82 3.04
C MET A 50 -3.74 13.25 4.12
N ASN A 51 -3.97 12.01 4.54
CA ASN A 51 -3.28 11.38 5.69
C ASN A 51 -2.25 10.33 5.29
N ASN A 52 -1.67 10.41 4.10
CA ASN A 52 -0.61 9.47 3.72
C ASN A 52 0.63 9.67 4.60
N GLY A 53 1.14 8.59 5.16
CA GLY A 53 2.19 8.61 6.17
C GLY A 53 1.68 8.79 7.61
N ASP A 54 0.37 8.92 7.79
CA ASP A 54 -0.29 9.07 9.10
C ASP A 54 -1.50 8.13 9.23
N ILE A 55 -1.39 6.94 8.67
CA ILE A 55 -2.43 5.90 8.70
C ILE A 55 -2.16 4.97 9.88
N TYR A 56 -3.02 5.06 10.89
CA TYR A 56 -2.92 4.22 12.09
C TYR A 56 -3.58 2.88 11.86
N LEU A 57 -2.83 1.81 12.01
CA LEU A 57 -3.35 0.44 11.98
C LEU A 57 -2.45 -0.49 12.78
N SER A 58 -2.92 -0.89 13.95
CA SER A 58 -2.25 -1.92 14.76
C SER A 58 -2.49 -3.32 14.21
N HIS A 59 -1.65 -4.26 14.58
CA HIS A 59 -1.86 -5.68 14.25
C HIS A 59 -3.20 -6.21 14.81
N ARG A 60 -3.57 -5.75 16.01
CA ARG A 60 -4.83 -6.11 16.64
C ARG A 60 -6.04 -5.60 15.85
N ASP A 61 -6.00 -4.33 15.45
CA ASP A 61 -7.11 -3.73 14.70
C ASP A 61 -7.22 -4.29 13.29
N ALA A 62 -6.10 -4.56 12.64
CA ALA A 62 -6.06 -5.23 11.35
C ALA A 62 -6.64 -6.65 11.43
N ALA A 63 -6.28 -7.41 12.45
CA ALA A 63 -6.81 -8.75 12.67
C ALA A 63 -8.32 -8.74 12.91
N ALA A 64 -8.81 -7.80 13.72
CA ALA A 64 -10.23 -7.62 13.96
C ALA A 64 -10.99 -7.24 12.68
N ALA A 65 -10.45 -6.31 11.89
CA ALA A 65 -11.06 -5.87 10.63
C ALA A 65 -11.13 -6.97 9.57
N LEU A 66 -10.15 -7.88 9.55
CA LEU A 66 -10.03 -8.97 8.58
C LEU A 66 -10.54 -10.31 9.11
N ALA A 67 -11.07 -10.34 10.34
CA ALA A 67 -11.59 -11.56 10.99
C ALA A 67 -10.57 -12.70 11.05
N VAL A 68 -9.33 -12.41 11.37
CA VAL A 68 -8.23 -13.37 11.52
C VAL A 68 -7.54 -13.21 12.87
N HIS A 69 -6.70 -14.17 13.24
CA HIS A 69 -5.90 -14.05 14.46
C HIS A 69 -4.78 -13.02 14.27
N ARG A 70 -4.47 -12.26 15.32
CA ARG A 70 -3.47 -11.18 15.27
C ARG A 70 -2.08 -11.64 14.81
N ASN A 71 -1.69 -12.89 15.09
CA ASN A 71 -0.41 -13.44 14.65
C ASN A 71 -0.34 -13.64 13.13
N THR A 72 -1.48 -13.69 12.46
CA THR A 72 -1.58 -13.86 11.00
C THR A 72 -1.23 -12.58 10.26
N VAL A 73 -1.53 -11.42 10.81
CA VAL A 73 -1.35 -10.14 10.12
C VAL A 73 0.08 -9.64 10.11
N GLY A 74 0.90 -10.02 11.09
CA GLY A 74 2.31 -9.63 11.15
C GLY A 74 3.08 -9.96 9.86
N PRO A 75 3.06 -11.23 9.39
CA PRO A 75 3.64 -11.60 8.11
C PRO A 75 3.05 -10.86 6.91
N TRP A 76 1.77 -10.49 6.95
CA TRP A 76 1.11 -9.74 5.89
C TRP A 76 1.60 -8.30 5.79
N PHE A 77 1.78 -7.61 6.93
CA PHE A 77 2.42 -6.30 6.96
C PHE A 77 3.83 -6.35 6.39
N LYS A 78 4.61 -7.36 6.79
CA LYS A 78 5.96 -7.57 6.29
C LYS A 78 5.98 -7.80 4.78
N ALA A 79 5.07 -8.61 4.25
CA ALA A 79 4.97 -8.86 2.82
C ALA A 79 4.66 -7.58 2.02
N LEU A 80 3.78 -6.72 2.54
CA LEU A 80 3.46 -5.43 1.91
C LEU A 80 4.66 -4.47 1.94
N GLU A 81 5.41 -4.41 3.04
CA GLU A 81 6.62 -3.60 3.14
C GLU A 81 7.71 -4.08 2.17
N GLU A 82 8.00 -5.38 2.16
CA GLU A 82 9.03 -5.97 1.31
C GLU A 82 8.75 -5.79 -0.18
N ARG A 83 7.47 -5.80 -0.55
CA ARG A 83 7.02 -5.58 -1.94
C ARG A 83 6.96 -4.11 -2.33
N GLY A 84 7.08 -3.19 -1.37
CA GLY A 84 7.11 -1.75 -1.61
C GLY A 84 5.73 -1.12 -1.76
N PHE A 85 4.67 -1.71 -1.19
CA PHE A 85 3.33 -1.10 -1.17
C PHE A 85 3.12 -0.13 -0.02
N ILE A 86 3.72 -0.42 1.13
CA ILE A 86 3.62 0.39 2.34
C ILE A 86 4.98 0.65 2.95
N TYR A 87 5.06 1.67 3.77
CA TYR A 87 6.24 1.95 4.59
C TYR A 87 5.82 2.37 6.00
N LEU A 88 6.64 1.99 6.97
CA LEU A 88 6.42 2.32 8.37
C LEU A 88 6.95 3.74 8.61
N THR A 89 6.09 4.63 9.07
CA THR A 89 6.47 5.99 9.47
C THR A 89 6.75 6.09 10.95
N GLN A 90 6.05 5.32 11.76
CA GLN A 90 6.25 5.26 13.19
C GLN A 90 6.04 3.83 13.69
N ALA A 91 7.06 3.29 14.33
CA ALA A 91 6.97 1.99 14.99
C ALA A 91 6.04 2.04 16.22
N PRO A 92 5.41 0.92 16.60
CA PRO A 92 4.62 0.86 17.82
C PRO A 92 5.51 1.20 19.03
N HIS A 93 5.03 2.03 19.93
CA HIS A 93 5.76 2.45 21.13
C HIS A 93 4.82 2.74 22.28
N LEU A 94 5.35 2.82 23.48
CA LEU A 94 4.63 3.31 24.64
C LEU A 94 4.71 4.83 24.66
N GLY A 95 3.55 5.50 24.71
CA GLY A 95 3.48 6.94 24.91
C GLY A 95 3.89 7.35 26.33
N PRO A 96 4.01 8.68 26.60
CA PRO A 96 4.38 9.21 27.94
C PRO A 96 3.43 8.76 29.05
N SER A 97 2.18 8.45 28.74
CA SER A 97 1.18 7.94 29.67
C SER A 97 1.25 6.42 29.89
N GLY A 98 2.22 5.71 29.32
CA GLY A 98 2.30 4.26 29.35
C GLY A 98 1.29 3.54 28.44
N ILE A 99 0.52 4.29 27.65
CA ILE A 99 -0.44 3.75 26.70
C ILE A 99 0.30 3.39 25.39
N GLY A 100 0.08 2.18 24.91
CA GLY A 100 0.66 1.72 23.64
C GLY A 100 0.14 2.53 22.44
N GLN A 101 1.04 3.01 21.61
CA GLN A 101 0.74 3.67 20.35
C GLN A 101 0.80 2.67 19.21
N ALA A 102 -0.19 2.71 18.31
CA ALA A 102 -0.25 1.86 17.15
C ALA A 102 0.84 2.21 16.13
N SER A 103 1.20 1.25 15.29
CA SER A 103 2.05 1.51 14.11
C SER A 103 1.35 2.49 13.18
N VAL A 104 2.14 3.37 12.57
CA VAL A 104 1.69 4.36 11.62
C VAL A 104 2.31 4.07 10.26
N TRP A 105 1.50 4.11 9.22
CA TRP A 105 1.85 3.64 7.89
C TRP A 105 1.66 4.71 6.83
N GLY A 106 2.41 4.60 5.75
CA GLY A 106 2.21 5.33 4.51
C GLY A 106 2.02 4.38 3.34
N LEU A 107 1.25 4.81 2.36
CA LEU A 107 1.04 4.12 1.09
C LEU A 107 2.04 4.64 0.06
N ASP A 108 2.80 3.74 -0.54
CA ASP A 108 3.82 4.09 -1.53
C ASP A 108 3.21 4.45 -2.90
N GLU A 109 1.94 4.10 -3.11
CA GLU A 109 1.13 4.44 -4.28
C GLU A 109 0.70 5.91 -4.30
N GLU A 110 0.60 6.54 -3.14
CA GLU A 110 0.03 7.88 -2.97
C GLU A 110 1.11 8.93 -2.64
N ALA A 111 0.86 10.16 -3.06
CA ALA A 111 1.70 11.29 -2.66
C ALA A 111 1.53 11.60 -1.17
N THR A 112 2.55 12.17 -0.57
CA THR A 112 2.50 12.62 0.84
C THR A 112 1.90 14.03 0.95
N PRO A 113 1.29 14.39 2.10
CA PRO A 113 0.68 15.72 2.28
C PRO A 113 1.68 16.88 2.18
N ASP A 114 2.96 16.63 2.41
CA ASP A 114 4.06 17.60 2.28
C ASP A 114 4.53 17.81 0.82
N GLY A 115 3.81 17.24 -0.15
CA GLY A 115 4.05 17.43 -1.57
C GLY A 115 5.07 16.49 -2.21
N LYS A 116 5.61 15.51 -1.47
CA LYS A 116 6.47 14.50 -2.06
C LYS A 116 5.67 13.56 -2.94
N PRO A 117 6.12 13.27 -4.17
CA PRO A 117 5.42 12.39 -5.08
C PRO A 117 5.41 10.94 -4.58
N ALA A 118 4.44 10.16 -5.07
CA ALA A 118 4.38 8.74 -4.83
C ALA A 118 5.64 8.02 -5.36
N ARG A 119 6.28 7.20 -4.53
CA ARG A 119 7.50 6.46 -4.91
C ARG A 119 7.23 5.26 -5.80
N LYS A 120 6.10 4.61 -5.61
CA LYS A 120 5.65 3.43 -6.38
C LYS A 120 6.70 2.31 -6.44
N SER A 121 7.37 2.06 -5.33
CA SER A 121 8.47 1.09 -5.22
C SER A 121 8.04 -0.32 -5.63
N PHE A 122 6.78 -0.68 -5.43
CA PHE A 122 6.22 -1.97 -5.83
C PHE A 122 6.29 -2.22 -7.34
N ALA A 123 6.31 -1.18 -8.16
CA ALA A 123 6.44 -1.32 -9.62
C ALA A 123 7.81 -1.90 -10.05
N LYS A 124 8.82 -1.75 -9.21
CA LYS A 124 10.18 -2.26 -9.42
C LYS A 124 10.40 -3.65 -8.83
N PHE A 125 9.47 -4.14 -8.03
CA PHE A 125 9.58 -5.45 -7.40
C PHE A 125 9.65 -6.56 -8.46
N ARG A 126 10.56 -7.51 -8.26
CA ARG A 126 10.69 -8.72 -9.07
C ARG A 126 10.87 -9.92 -8.16
N THR A 127 10.26 -11.03 -8.54
CA THR A 127 10.48 -12.30 -7.85
C THR A 127 11.90 -12.83 -8.12
N PRO A 128 12.46 -13.67 -7.23
CA PRO A 128 13.77 -14.26 -7.42
C PRO A 128 13.94 -14.97 -8.77
N ALA A 129 12.90 -15.63 -9.26
CA ALA A 129 12.91 -16.32 -10.56
C ALA A 129 13.10 -15.35 -11.74
N GLN A 130 12.47 -14.18 -11.72
CA GLN A 130 12.64 -13.16 -12.77
C GLN A 130 14.00 -12.46 -12.69
N ASN A 131 14.53 -12.27 -11.49
CA ASN A 131 15.87 -11.72 -11.33
C ASN A 131 16.95 -12.61 -11.96
N GLN A 132 16.79 -13.92 -11.86
CA GLN A 132 17.69 -14.89 -12.52
C GLN A 132 17.57 -14.83 -14.05
N CYS A 133 16.36 -14.70 -14.58
CA CYS A 133 16.13 -14.60 -16.01
C CYS A 133 16.75 -13.33 -16.61
N MET A 134 16.64 -12.19 -15.93
CA MET A 134 17.28 -10.93 -16.36
C MET A 134 18.81 -10.97 -16.29
N ALA A 135 19.38 -11.66 -15.31
CA ALA A 135 20.82 -11.83 -15.18
C ALA A 135 21.41 -12.66 -16.35
N VAL A 136 20.69 -13.72 -16.75
CA VAL A 136 21.09 -14.56 -17.91
C VAL A 136 21.03 -13.79 -19.21
N THR A 137 20.04 -12.92 -19.40
CA THR A 137 19.89 -12.12 -20.63
C THR A 137 21.00 -11.06 -20.74
N LYS A 138 21.42 -10.45 -19.64
CA LYS A 138 22.54 -9.48 -19.64
C LYS A 138 23.87 -10.11 -20.02
N ASN A 139 24.11 -11.37 -19.66
CA ASN A 139 25.34 -12.07 -20.02
C ASN A 139 25.41 -12.57 -21.47
N ARG A 140 24.28 -12.59 -22.20
CA ARG A 140 24.23 -12.99 -23.62
C ARG A 140 24.54 -11.86 -24.59
N THR A 141 24.59 -10.62 -24.15
CA THR A 141 24.82 -9.43 -24.99
C THR A 141 26.25 -8.90 -24.94
N ALA A 142 27.24 -9.66 -24.42
CA ALA A 142 28.64 -9.30 -24.56
C ALA A 142 29.08 -9.62 -26.00
N PRO A 143 29.55 -8.65 -26.78
CA PRO A 143 30.06 -8.93 -28.11
C PRO A 143 31.33 -9.76 -27.98
N HIS A 144 31.37 -10.87 -28.72
CA HIS A 144 32.62 -11.56 -29.02
C HIS A 144 33.44 -10.65 -29.93
N ASP A 145 34.34 -9.89 -29.34
CA ASP A 145 35.45 -9.30 -30.12
C ASP A 145 36.42 -10.43 -30.49
N ARG A 146 36.55 -10.58 -31.80
CA ARG A 146 37.63 -11.34 -32.42
C ARG A 146 38.82 -10.41 -32.65
#